data_397e1019d61bd18cb6529d613f4297ea
#
_entry.id   397e1019d61bd18cb6529d613f4297ea
#
_cell.length_a   1.000
_cell.length_b   1.000
_cell.length_c   1.000
_cell.angle_alpha   90.00
_cell.angle_beta   90.00
_cell.angle_gamma   90.00
#
_symmetry.space_group_name_H-M   'P 1'
#
loop_
_entity.id
_entity.type
_entity.pdbx_description
1 polymer ?
#
loop_
_entity_poly.entity_id
_entity_poly.type
_entity_poly.pdbx_seq_one_letter_code
_entity_poly.pdbx_strand_id
1 'polypeptide(L)'
;MTVSKKVILRRTLLVIQLLLLAPILWFLWHLMMPRNYTSKTAEVLPLQLSSGPFGTSYYAAKHPKGILIVATGDGGWSRQWEEPVALHAAVAGFAVGGWDCRKFADTRSFDQAKLVEAFNAAVAAVRKRAGLAADCPVWFTGWSTGAEWAVAVAASPDRDKHLVGILAAAPGDRSRYGISKADLLGAKPQGPDSFALAELAPAIHGIRIAQFVGELDPLDDIQWLKSLPNGTPYKLVDIPGAPHDMGGAGDRFLSEFDMAIQWMLDTPAES
;
A
#
# COMPACT_ATOMS: atom_id res chain seq x y z
N MET A 1 -20.56 -10.63 -58.77
CA MET A 1 -19.18 -10.58 -58.25
C MET A 1 -19.00 -11.69 -57.19
N THR A 2 -18.34 -12.78 -57.53
CA THR A 2 -18.11 -13.90 -56.59
C THR A 2 -16.87 -13.59 -55.74
N VAL A 3 -17.06 -13.34 -54.47
CA VAL A 3 -15.92 -13.16 -53.54
C VAL A 3 -15.12 -14.43 -53.45
N SER A 4 -13.83 -14.37 -53.77
CA SER A 4 -12.94 -15.56 -53.76
C SER A 4 -12.92 -16.22 -52.37
N LYS A 5 -13.04 -17.57 -52.29
CA LYS A 5 -12.92 -18.35 -51.05
C LYS A 5 -11.70 -17.99 -50.22
N LYS A 6 -10.58 -17.59 -50.87
CA LYS A 6 -9.36 -17.11 -50.19
C LYS A 6 -9.59 -15.79 -49.42
N VAL A 7 -10.41 -14.88 -49.95
CA VAL A 7 -10.73 -13.62 -49.27
C VAL A 7 -11.61 -13.86 -48.06
N ILE A 8 -12.58 -14.76 -48.16
CA ILE A 8 -13.44 -15.13 -47.06
C ILE A 8 -12.59 -15.76 -45.92
N LEU A 9 -11.75 -16.74 -46.26
CA LEU A 9 -10.89 -17.43 -45.30
C LEU A 9 -9.93 -16.44 -44.58
N ARG A 10 -9.31 -15.51 -45.30
CA ARG A 10 -8.43 -14.48 -44.70
C ARG A 10 -9.20 -13.58 -43.74
N ARG A 11 -10.42 -13.16 -44.09
CA ARG A 11 -11.27 -12.33 -43.20
C ARG A 11 -11.69 -13.11 -41.96
N THR A 12 -12.06 -14.37 -42.11
CA THR A 12 -12.42 -15.24 -40.95
C THR A 12 -11.24 -15.43 -40.02
N LEU A 13 -10.05 -15.72 -40.54
CA LEU A 13 -8.82 -15.83 -39.73
C LEU A 13 -8.49 -14.54 -39.00
N LEU A 14 -8.62 -13.38 -39.64
CA LEU A 14 -8.40 -12.09 -39.02
C LEU A 14 -9.37 -11.83 -37.87
N VAL A 15 -10.65 -12.13 -38.06
CA VAL A 15 -11.67 -11.99 -37.00
C VAL A 15 -11.37 -12.92 -35.82
N ILE A 16 -10.98 -14.18 -36.09
CA ILE A 16 -10.59 -15.11 -35.02
C ILE A 16 -9.37 -14.59 -34.24
N GLN A 17 -8.35 -14.05 -34.94
CA GLN A 17 -7.18 -13.47 -34.31
C GLN A 17 -7.55 -12.27 -33.44
N LEU A 18 -8.40 -11.36 -33.92
CA LEU A 18 -8.88 -10.22 -33.14
C LEU A 18 -9.69 -10.65 -31.92
N LEU A 19 -10.54 -11.67 -32.04
CA LEU A 19 -11.30 -12.21 -30.92
C LEU A 19 -10.42 -12.88 -29.85
N LEU A 20 -9.29 -13.48 -30.24
CA LEU A 20 -8.33 -14.07 -29.33
C LEU A 20 -7.41 -13.00 -28.68
N LEU A 21 -7.08 -11.94 -29.40
CA LEU A 21 -6.22 -10.85 -28.89
C LEU A 21 -6.98 -9.85 -28.02
N ALA A 22 -8.27 -9.61 -28.28
CA ALA A 22 -9.05 -8.63 -27.54
C ALA A 22 -9.06 -8.85 -26.03
N PRO A 23 -9.29 -10.07 -25.47
CA PRO A 23 -9.25 -10.30 -24.04
C PRO A 23 -7.86 -10.11 -23.45
N ILE A 24 -6.79 -10.45 -24.21
CA ILE A 24 -5.40 -10.23 -23.75
C ILE A 24 -5.10 -8.72 -23.68
N LEU A 25 -5.46 -7.97 -24.71
CA LEU A 25 -5.28 -6.52 -24.75
C LEU A 25 -6.13 -5.82 -23.68
N TRP A 26 -7.36 -6.30 -23.44
CA TRP A 26 -8.22 -5.80 -22.39
C TRP A 26 -7.62 -6.06 -21.00
N PHE A 27 -7.09 -7.27 -20.76
CA PHE A 27 -6.41 -7.62 -19.51
C PHE A 27 -5.16 -6.76 -19.28
N LEU A 28 -4.29 -6.64 -20.31
CA LEU A 28 -3.11 -5.77 -20.24
C LEU A 28 -3.48 -4.30 -19.99
N TRP A 29 -4.54 -3.82 -20.65
CA TRP A 29 -5.04 -2.47 -20.41
C TRP A 29 -5.45 -2.27 -18.96
N HIS A 30 -6.24 -3.19 -18.38
CA HIS A 30 -6.66 -3.10 -17.00
C HIS A 30 -5.50 -3.20 -15.99
N LEU A 31 -4.50 -4.02 -16.31
CA LEU A 31 -3.29 -4.13 -15.50
C LEU A 31 -2.44 -2.83 -15.55
N MET A 32 -2.37 -2.20 -16.70
CA MET A 32 -1.52 -1.02 -16.92
C MET A 32 -2.17 0.31 -16.53
N MET A 33 -3.50 0.36 -16.47
CA MET A 33 -4.22 1.58 -16.09
C MET A 33 -4.42 1.67 -14.58
N PRO A 34 -4.16 2.84 -13.98
CA PRO A 34 -4.43 3.05 -12.57
C PRO A 34 -5.93 2.86 -12.27
N ARG A 35 -6.24 2.33 -11.11
CA ARG A 35 -7.63 2.22 -10.67
C ARG A 35 -8.18 3.62 -10.44
N ASN A 36 -9.20 4.02 -11.21
CA ASN A 36 -9.86 5.33 -11.08
C ASN A 36 -10.98 5.32 -10.04
N TYR A 37 -10.79 4.56 -8.95
CA TYR A 37 -11.75 4.61 -7.88
C TYR A 37 -11.57 5.89 -7.05
N THR A 38 -12.67 6.59 -6.83
CA THR A 38 -12.73 7.74 -5.91
C THR A 38 -13.74 7.40 -4.84
N SER A 39 -13.32 7.44 -3.58
CA SER A 39 -14.22 7.26 -2.46
C SER A 39 -15.32 8.32 -2.47
N LYS A 40 -16.55 7.90 -2.17
CA LYS A 40 -17.69 8.81 -1.99
C LYS A 40 -17.79 9.34 -0.56
N THR A 41 -17.04 8.76 0.37
CA THR A 41 -17.09 9.05 1.80
C THR A 41 -15.88 9.83 2.29
N ALA A 42 -14.79 9.84 1.52
CA ALA A 42 -13.58 10.56 1.87
C ALA A 42 -13.59 12.01 1.39
N GLU A 43 -13.06 12.90 2.21
CA GLU A 43 -12.64 14.24 1.82
C GLU A 43 -11.22 14.19 1.26
N VAL A 44 -10.91 14.90 0.19
CA VAL A 44 -9.54 14.99 -0.33
C VAL A 44 -8.83 16.18 0.31
N LEU A 45 -7.74 15.93 1.03
CA LEU A 45 -6.89 16.96 1.61
C LEU A 45 -5.73 17.24 0.63
N PRO A 46 -5.58 18.47 0.13
CA PRO A 46 -4.49 18.82 -0.76
C PRO A 46 -3.15 18.89 -0.01
N LEU A 47 -2.12 18.32 -0.61
CA LEU A 47 -0.74 18.37 -0.14
C LEU A 47 0.12 19.12 -1.15
N GLN A 48 1.02 19.96 -0.65
CA GLN A 48 2.06 20.61 -1.46
C GLN A 48 3.39 19.94 -1.12
N LEU A 49 3.89 19.15 -2.06
CA LEU A 49 5.15 18.42 -1.92
C LEU A 49 6.22 19.03 -2.81
N SER A 50 7.50 18.82 -2.49
CA SER A 50 8.62 19.23 -3.32
C SER A 50 8.53 18.61 -4.74
N SER A 51 7.91 17.44 -4.87
CA SER A 51 7.64 16.74 -6.13
C SER A 51 6.38 17.25 -6.86
N GLY A 52 5.65 18.23 -6.33
CA GLY A 52 4.41 18.77 -6.88
C GLY A 52 3.16 18.45 -6.05
N PRO A 53 2.00 18.95 -6.47
CA PRO A 53 0.76 18.76 -5.73
C PRO A 53 0.34 17.29 -5.66
N PHE A 54 -0.21 16.89 -4.52
CA PHE A 54 -0.77 15.56 -4.28
C PHE A 54 -2.03 15.69 -3.41
N GLY A 55 -2.77 14.61 -3.20
CA GLY A 55 -3.94 14.60 -2.33
C GLY A 55 -4.01 13.32 -1.53
N THR A 56 -4.29 13.43 -0.23
CA THR A 56 -4.61 12.29 0.63
C THR A 56 -6.11 12.25 0.89
N SER A 57 -6.71 11.06 0.84
CA SER A 57 -8.11 10.86 1.19
C SER A 57 -8.26 10.83 2.71
N TYR A 58 -9.18 11.63 3.25
CA TYR A 58 -9.42 11.72 4.68
C TYR A 58 -10.75 11.05 5.06
N TYR A 59 -10.70 10.13 6.02
CA TYR A 59 -11.87 9.49 6.62
C TYR A 59 -11.94 9.89 8.10
N ALA A 60 -13.03 10.56 8.44
CA ALA A 60 -13.22 11.11 9.78
C ALA A 60 -13.63 10.03 10.80
N ALA A 61 -12.97 10.01 11.94
CA ALA A 61 -13.46 9.29 13.12
C ALA A 61 -14.27 10.22 14.02
N LYS A 62 -15.24 9.67 14.72
CA LYS A 62 -16.07 10.43 15.66
C LYS A 62 -15.27 10.95 16.88
N HIS A 63 -14.38 10.10 17.40
CA HIS A 63 -13.49 10.40 18.54
C HIS A 63 -12.11 9.82 18.22
N PRO A 64 -11.28 10.55 17.47
CA PRO A 64 -10.02 10.00 17.00
C PRO A 64 -9.01 9.85 18.15
N LYS A 65 -8.47 8.63 18.29
CA LYS A 65 -7.42 8.26 19.28
C LYS A 65 -6.01 8.30 18.70
N GLY A 66 -5.88 8.53 17.39
CA GLY A 66 -4.63 8.61 16.66
C GLY A 66 -4.86 8.70 15.16
N ILE A 67 -3.78 8.65 14.41
CA ILE A 67 -3.77 8.72 12.96
C ILE A 67 -3.37 7.37 12.38
N LEU A 68 -4.07 6.93 11.33
CA LEU A 68 -3.66 5.79 10.53
C LEU A 68 -3.53 6.22 9.06
N ILE A 69 -2.35 6.04 8.48
CA ILE A 69 -2.18 6.17 7.03
C ILE A 69 -2.36 4.80 6.39
N VAL A 70 -3.22 4.73 5.37
CA VAL A 70 -3.53 3.51 4.59
C VAL A 70 -2.98 3.68 3.19
N ALA A 71 -1.97 2.90 2.83
CA ALA A 71 -1.32 2.95 1.53
C ALA A 71 -1.75 1.79 0.63
N THR A 72 -1.90 2.07 -0.65
CA THR A 72 -2.33 1.06 -1.63
C THR A 72 -1.18 0.19 -2.11
N GLY A 73 -1.51 -0.94 -2.76
CA GLY A 73 -0.59 -1.60 -3.67
C GLY A 73 -0.34 -0.78 -4.94
N ASP A 74 0.39 -1.37 -5.88
CA ASP A 74 0.74 -0.79 -7.19
C ASP A 74 -0.46 -0.55 -8.11
N GLY A 75 -1.59 -1.20 -7.86
CA GLY A 75 -2.84 -1.00 -8.60
C GLY A 75 -3.61 0.28 -8.24
N GLY A 76 -3.25 0.95 -7.16
CA GLY A 76 -3.97 2.13 -6.65
C GLY A 76 -5.21 1.79 -5.82
N TRP A 77 -5.93 2.83 -5.39
CA TRP A 77 -7.05 2.71 -4.45
C TRP A 77 -8.16 1.79 -4.97
N SER A 78 -8.66 0.89 -4.13
CA SER A 78 -9.68 -0.09 -4.48
C SER A 78 -10.81 -0.21 -3.46
N ARG A 79 -11.90 -0.87 -3.89
CA ARG A 79 -13.04 -1.23 -3.03
C ARG A 79 -12.82 -2.53 -2.28
N GLN A 80 -11.78 -3.30 -2.63
CA GLN A 80 -11.61 -4.65 -2.10
C GLN A 80 -10.75 -4.66 -0.84
N TRP A 81 -9.78 -3.78 -0.72
CA TRP A 81 -8.87 -3.73 0.42
C TRP A 81 -8.80 -2.34 1.07
N GLU A 82 -8.38 -1.32 0.36
CA GLU A 82 -8.05 -0.01 0.95
C GLU A 82 -9.27 0.72 1.53
N GLU A 83 -10.35 0.76 0.76
CA GLU A 83 -11.57 1.43 1.21
C GLU A 83 -12.19 0.75 2.44
N PRO A 84 -12.38 -0.59 2.50
CA PRO A 84 -12.84 -1.28 3.69
C PRO A 84 -11.93 -1.08 4.90
N VAL A 85 -10.59 -1.17 4.74
CA VAL A 85 -9.64 -0.93 5.84
C VAL A 85 -9.75 0.48 6.37
N ALA A 86 -9.81 1.48 5.48
CA ALA A 86 -9.92 2.88 5.86
C ALA A 86 -11.22 3.18 6.62
N LEU A 87 -12.36 2.67 6.13
CA LEU A 87 -13.65 2.83 6.77
C LEU A 87 -13.71 2.10 8.13
N HIS A 88 -13.20 0.87 8.19
CA HIS A 88 -13.14 0.09 9.43
C HIS A 88 -12.29 0.80 10.49
N ALA A 89 -11.12 1.26 10.11
CA ALA A 89 -10.23 2.00 11.02
C ALA A 89 -10.85 3.33 11.49
N ALA A 90 -11.58 4.04 10.62
CA ALA A 90 -12.30 5.26 11.03
C ALA A 90 -13.40 4.96 12.06
N VAL A 91 -14.13 3.86 11.88
CA VAL A 91 -15.12 3.39 12.88
C VAL A 91 -14.43 2.98 14.19
N ALA A 92 -13.26 2.33 14.11
CA ALA A 92 -12.44 1.95 15.27
C ALA A 92 -11.78 3.14 15.99
N GLY A 93 -11.97 4.38 15.50
CA GLY A 93 -11.50 5.60 16.16
C GLY A 93 -10.14 6.08 15.69
N PHE A 94 -9.78 5.85 14.44
CA PHE A 94 -8.59 6.48 13.83
C PHE A 94 -9.00 7.59 12.85
N ALA A 95 -8.32 8.73 12.90
CA ALA A 95 -8.34 9.67 11.80
C ALA A 95 -7.51 9.08 10.67
N VAL A 96 -8.15 8.72 9.54
CA VAL A 96 -7.46 7.95 8.50
C VAL A 96 -7.07 8.84 7.33
N GLY A 97 -5.82 8.70 6.88
CA GLY A 97 -5.30 9.25 5.64
C GLY A 97 -5.09 8.16 4.59
N GLY A 98 -5.78 8.24 3.46
CA GLY A 98 -5.60 7.29 2.36
C GLY A 98 -4.52 7.77 1.39
N TRP A 99 -3.53 6.93 1.10
CA TRP A 99 -2.43 7.21 0.20
C TRP A 99 -2.45 6.29 -1.01
N ASP A 100 -2.83 6.83 -2.14
CA ASP A 100 -2.82 6.11 -3.42
C ASP A 100 -1.40 6.08 -3.99
N CYS A 101 -0.69 4.97 -3.77
CA CYS A 101 0.70 4.77 -4.21
C CYS A 101 0.82 4.91 -5.72
N ARG A 102 -0.16 4.41 -6.49
CA ARG A 102 -0.15 4.51 -7.94
C ARG A 102 -0.21 5.96 -8.42
N LYS A 103 -1.14 6.75 -7.90
CA LYS A 103 -1.23 8.18 -8.25
C LYS A 103 -0.01 8.95 -7.80
N PHE A 104 0.55 8.58 -6.64
CA PHE A 104 1.77 9.20 -6.15
C PHE A 104 2.96 8.91 -7.08
N ALA A 105 3.12 7.69 -7.56
CA ALA A 105 4.25 7.24 -8.38
C ALA A 105 4.18 7.64 -9.86
N ASP A 106 2.98 7.77 -10.43
CA ASP A 106 2.78 7.83 -11.90
C ASP A 106 3.46 9.01 -12.61
N THR A 107 3.90 10.04 -11.91
CA THR A 107 4.39 11.28 -12.55
C THR A 107 5.73 11.76 -12.02
N ARG A 108 6.46 10.96 -11.24
CA ARG A 108 7.55 11.50 -10.41
C ARG A 108 8.74 10.57 -10.30
N SER A 109 9.92 11.16 -10.20
CA SER A 109 11.13 10.47 -9.76
C SER A 109 11.19 10.54 -8.24
N PHE A 110 11.33 9.40 -7.57
CA PHE A 110 11.32 9.29 -6.12
C PHE A 110 12.63 8.74 -5.56
N ASP A 111 12.85 9.11 -4.32
CA ASP A 111 13.79 8.54 -3.38
C ASP A 111 13.10 8.42 -2.01
N GLN A 112 13.79 7.85 -1.04
CA GLN A 112 13.26 7.70 0.31
C GLN A 112 12.87 9.05 0.93
N ALA A 113 13.64 10.11 0.72
CA ALA A 113 13.37 11.41 1.31
C ALA A 113 12.04 11.99 0.83
N LYS A 114 11.73 11.89 -0.47
CA LYS A 114 10.46 12.35 -1.04
C LYS A 114 9.27 11.50 -0.58
N LEU A 115 9.49 10.19 -0.39
CA LEU A 115 8.48 9.30 0.17
C LEU A 115 8.14 9.71 1.61
N VAL A 116 9.16 9.98 2.42
CA VAL A 116 9.02 10.42 3.82
C VAL A 116 8.41 11.82 3.91
N GLU A 117 8.81 12.75 3.04
CA GLU A 117 8.17 14.08 2.94
C GLU A 117 6.66 13.94 2.72
N ALA A 118 6.26 13.10 1.77
CA ALA A 118 4.85 12.92 1.44
C ALA A 118 4.06 12.25 2.58
N PHE A 119 4.65 11.25 3.26
CA PHE A 119 4.07 10.64 4.45
C PHE A 119 3.86 11.68 5.56
N ASN A 120 4.89 12.44 5.88
CA ASN A 120 4.84 13.46 6.92
C ASN A 120 3.80 14.56 6.58
N ALA A 121 3.72 14.97 5.32
CA ALA A 121 2.71 15.92 4.86
C ALA A 121 1.29 15.36 4.99
N ALA A 122 1.06 14.08 4.66
CA ALA A 122 -0.22 13.43 4.84
C ALA A 122 -0.61 13.35 6.32
N VAL A 123 0.32 12.94 7.20
CA VAL A 123 0.11 12.92 8.65
C VAL A 123 -0.24 14.32 9.18
N ALA A 124 0.51 15.35 8.78
CA ALA A 124 0.26 16.72 9.21
C ALA A 124 -1.13 17.23 8.75
N ALA A 125 -1.52 16.93 7.51
CA ALA A 125 -2.83 17.32 6.98
C ALA A 125 -3.98 16.61 7.72
N VAL A 126 -3.86 15.30 7.96
CA VAL A 126 -4.84 14.52 8.73
C VAL A 126 -4.92 15.00 10.17
N ARG A 127 -3.78 15.22 10.83
CA ARG A 127 -3.69 15.75 12.20
C ARG A 127 -4.42 17.08 12.33
N LYS A 128 -4.13 18.02 11.42
CA LYS A 128 -4.79 19.32 11.36
C LYS A 128 -6.29 19.21 11.13
N ARG A 129 -6.71 18.39 10.16
CA ARG A 129 -8.12 18.21 9.79
C ARG A 129 -8.94 17.58 10.91
N ALA A 130 -8.34 16.63 11.63
CA ALA A 130 -8.98 15.95 12.76
C ALA A 130 -8.91 16.72 14.09
N GLY A 131 -8.19 17.83 14.15
CA GLY A 131 -7.99 18.59 15.39
C GLY A 131 -7.22 17.84 16.47
N LEU A 132 -6.30 16.95 16.06
CA LEU A 132 -5.51 16.12 16.98
C LEU A 132 -4.29 16.88 17.51
N ALA A 133 -3.86 16.53 18.73
CA ALA A 133 -2.64 17.04 19.35
C ALA A 133 -1.40 16.69 18.51
N ALA A 134 -0.35 17.50 18.64
CA ALA A 134 0.88 17.34 17.86
C ALA A 134 1.59 15.99 18.13
N ASP A 135 1.40 15.46 19.34
CA ASP A 135 2.01 14.23 19.85
C ASP A 135 1.11 12.99 19.71
N CYS A 136 -0.04 13.12 19.01
CA CYS A 136 -0.91 11.97 18.81
C CYS A 136 -0.18 10.85 18.06
N PRO A 137 -0.38 9.58 18.45
CA PRO A 137 0.29 8.45 17.84
C PRO A 137 -0.16 8.24 16.40
N VAL A 138 0.79 7.76 15.59
CA VAL A 138 0.62 7.52 14.15
C VAL A 138 0.93 6.07 13.85
N TRP A 139 0.11 5.45 13.01
CA TRP A 139 0.36 4.14 12.42
C TRP A 139 0.40 4.25 10.90
N PHE A 140 1.14 3.35 10.29
CA PHE A 140 1.15 3.24 8.84
C PHE A 140 0.78 1.79 8.46
N THR A 141 -0.25 1.63 7.66
CA THR A 141 -0.61 0.34 7.08
C THR A 141 -0.58 0.41 5.57
N GLY A 142 -0.28 -0.71 4.94
CA GLY A 142 -0.31 -0.83 3.49
C GLY A 142 -0.36 -2.27 3.04
N TRP A 143 -0.72 -2.46 1.78
CA TRP A 143 -0.74 -3.73 1.11
C TRP A 143 0.29 -3.75 -0.03
N SER A 144 1.06 -4.86 -0.17
CA SER A 144 2.08 -5.01 -1.22
C SER A 144 3.03 -3.81 -1.25
N THR A 145 3.14 -3.06 -2.34
CA THR A 145 3.95 -1.83 -2.45
C THR A 145 3.72 -0.85 -1.29
N GLY A 146 2.48 -0.69 -0.83
CA GLY A 146 2.19 0.18 0.31
C GLY A 146 2.76 -0.34 1.62
N ALA A 147 2.82 -1.66 1.80
CA ALA A 147 3.48 -2.29 2.95
C ALA A 147 5.00 -2.08 2.91
N GLU A 148 5.61 -2.26 1.74
CA GLU A 148 7.04 -2.03 1.50
C GLU A 148 7.43 -0.56 1.74
N TRP A 149 6.57 0.38 1.31
CA TRP A 149 6.76 1.81 1.57
C TRP A 149 6.60 2.18 3.04
N ALA A 150 5.72 1.49 3.77
CA ALA A 150 5.63 1.66 5.22
C ALA A 150 6.94 1.27 5.92
N VAL A 151 7.59 0.18 5.48
CA VAL A 151 8.93 -0.22 5.95
C VAL A 151 9.97 0.84 5.59
N ALA A 152 9.96 1.35 4.35
CA ALA A 152 10.91 2.39 3.92
C ALA A 152 10.75 3.70 4.70
N VAL A 153 9.52 4.12 4.99
CA VAL A 153 9.26 5.29 5.86
C VAL A 153 9.74 5.01 7.28
N ALA A 154 9.43 3.84 7.83
CA ALA A 154 9.81 3.46 9.19
C ALA A 154 11.33 3.43 9.41
N ALA A 155 12.10 3.11 8.38
CA ALA A 155 13.56 3.09 8.41
C ALA A 155 14.21 4.48 8.31
N SER A 156 13.46 5.52 7.96
CA SER A 156 14.01 6.87 7.82
C SER A 156 14.12 7.59 9.17
N PRO A 157 15.23 8.28 9.46
CA PRO A 157 15.35 9.14 10.64
C PRO A 157 14.44 10.38 10.58
N ASP A 158 14.04 10.80 9.37
CA ASP A 158 13.22 12.00 9.13
C ASP A 158 11.71 11.74 9.16
N ARG A 159 11.29 10.50 9.47
CA ARG A 159 9.86 10.16 9.62
C ARG A 159 9.20 10.93 10.76
N ASP A 160 7.87 11.06 10.71
CA ASP A 160 7.13 11.62 11.85
C ASP A 160 7.53 10.87 13.15
N LYS A 161 8.00 11.62 14.15
CA LYS A 161 8.52 11.08 15.41
C LYS A 161 7.48 10.34 16.24
N HIS A 162 6.19 10.51 15.91
CA HIS A 162 5.07 9.86 16.57
C HIS A 162 4.58 8.62 15.81
N LEU A 163 5.30 8.19 14.74
CA LEU A 163 5.06 6.89 14.11
C LEU A 163 5.45 5.80 15.12
N VAL A 164 4.44 5.06 15.61
CA VAL A 164 4.60 4.06 16.68
C VAL A 164 4.43 2.63 16.18
N GLY A 165 3.91 2.43 14.97
CA GLY A 165 3.71 1.09 14.42
C GLY A 165 3.48 1.07 12.92
N ILE A 166 3.86 -0.03 12.29
CA ILE A 166 3.51 -0.37 10.91
C ILE A 166 2.78 -1.71 10.86
N LEU A 167 1.74 -1.76 10.00
CA LEU A 167 0.95 -2.96 9.73
C LEU A 167 1.14 -3.27 8.23
N ALA A 168 2.03 -4.21 7.93
CA ALA A 168 2.43 -4.56 6.58
C ALA A 168 1.66 -5.79 6.09
N ALA A 169 0.81 -5.65 5.08
CA ALA A 169 0.10 -6.77 4.46
C ALA A 169 0.81 -7.19 3.17
N ALA A 170 1.25 -8.43 3.10
CA ALA A 170 1.89 -9.05 1.95
C ALA A 170 3.07 -8.24 1.34
N PRO A 171 4.06 -7.80 2.11
CA PRO A 171 5.24 -7.18 1.53
C PRO A 171 6.11 -8.21 0.82
N GLY A 172 6.70 -7.84 -0.33
CA GLY A 172 7.76 -8.61 -0.97
C GLY A 172 9.13 -8.39 -0.32
N ASP A 173 10.17 -9.07 -0.84
CA ASP A 173 11.55 -8.92 -0.39
C ASP A 173 12.19 -7.60 -0.84
N ARG A 174 11.71 -7.02 -1.95
CA ARG A 174 12.23 -5.82 -2.60
C ARG A 174 11.12 -4.95 -3.16
N SER A 175 11.36 -3.65 -3.13
CA SER A 175 10.50 -2.64 -3.73
C SER A 175 11.32 -1.57 -4.45
N ARG A 176 10.64 -0.52 -4.92
CA ARG A 176 11.27 0.72 -5.39
C ARG A 176 10.50 1.93 -4.87
N TYR A 177 11.15 3.08 -4.91
CA TYR A 177 10.53 4.35 -4.51
C TYR A 177 9.54 4.90 -5.54
N GLY A 178 9.22 4.16 -6.57
CA GLY A 178 8.23 4.45 -7.59
C GLY A 178 7.49 3.20 -8.01
N ILE A 179 6.75 3.28 -9.12
CA ILE A 179 6.09 2.12 -9.73
C ILE A 179 6.45 2.11 -11.22
N SER A 180 7.08 1.04 -11.69
CA SER A 180 7.39 0.88 -13.11
C SER A 180 6.37 -0.04 -13.79
N LYS A 181 6.28 0.07 -15.11
CA LYS A 181 5.45 -0.86 -15.91
C LYS A 181 5.95 -2.30 -15.81
N ALA A 182 7.25 -2.50 -15.60
CA ALA A 182 7.82 -3.83 -15.43
C ALA A 182 7.37 -4.48 -14.12
N ASP A 183 7.26 -3.69 -13.03
CA ASP A 183 6.77 -4.17 -11.73
C ASP A 183 5.31 -4.64 -11.85
N LEU A 184 4.47 -3.90 -12.57
CA LEU A 184 3.07 -4.29 -12.85
C LEU A 184 2.95 -5.59 -13.65
N LEU A 185 4.01 -6.00 -14.35
CA LEU A 185 4.11 -7.26 -15.07
C LEU A 185 4.81 -8.36 -14.25
N GLY A 186 5.06 -8.11 -12.96
CA GLY A 186 5.67 -9.08 -12.05
C GLY A 186 7.21 -9.15 -12.14
N ALA A 187 7.86 -8.17 -12.77
CA ALA A 187 9.31 -8.10 -12.75
C ALA A 187 9.81 -7.67 -11.38
N LYS A 188 10.81 -8.37 -10.84
CA LYS A 188 11.42 -8.01 -9.56
C LYS A 188 12.07 -6.63 -9.67
N PRO A 189 11.81 -5.70 -8.71
CA PRO A 189 12.39 -4.36 -8.72
C PRO A 189 13.92 -4.38 -8.73
N GLN A 190 14.52 -3.64 -9.65
CA GLN A 190 15.97 -3.51 -9.83
C GLN A 190 16.33 -2.07 -10.18
N GLY A 191 17.59 -1.70 -9.94
CA GLY A 191 18.12 -0.37 -10.27
C GLY A 191 18.31 0.51 -9.01
N PRO A 192 18.80 1.74 -9.22
CA PRO A 192 19.21 2.62 -8.12
C PRO A 192 18.04 3.16 -7.28
N ASP A 193 16.83 3.10 -7.81
CA ASP A 193 15.59 3.49 -7.14
C ASP A 193 14.91 2.32 -6.40
N SER A 194 15.51 1.11 -6.45
CA SER A 194 15.02 -0.07 -5.73
C SER A 194 15.74 -0.26 -4.39
N PHE A 195 15.06 -0.93 -3.47
CA PHE A 195 15.60 -1.28 -2.15
C PHE A 195 15.13 -2.67 -1.73
N ALA A 196 15.94 -3.35 -0.92
CA ALA A 196 15.50 -4.55 -0.22
C ALA A 196 15.03 -4.19 1.19
N LEU A 197 13.95 -4.81 1.67
CA LEU A 197 13.45 -4.56 3.02
C LEU A 197 14.49 -4.93 4.08
N ALA A 198 15.23 -6.03 3.85
CA ALA A 198 16.31 -6.46 4.73
C ALA A 198 17.48 -5.45 4.85
N GLU A 199 17.70 -4.61 3.84
CA GLU A 199 18.71 -3.53 3.87
C GLU A 199 18.23 -2.34 4.72
N LEU A 200 16.92 -2.10 4.78
CA LEU A 200 16.32 -1.00 5.53
C LEU A 200 16.01 -1.36 6.99
N ALA A 201 15.69 -2.63 7.24
CA ALA A 201 15.25 -3.12 8.55
C ALA A 201 16.19 -2.76 9.71
N PRO A 202 17.54 -2.78 9.59
CA PRO A 202 18.44 -2.40 10.69
C PRO A 202 18.28 -0.95 11.17
N ALA A 203 17.67 -0.07 10.38
CA ALA A 203 17.42 1.33 10.75
C ALA A 203 16.07 1.55 11.46
N ILE A 204 15.25 0.51 11.62
CA ILE A 204 13.93 0.64 12.25
C ILE A 204 14.10 0.54 13.78
N HIS A 205 13.82 1.63 14.48
CA HIS A 205 13.89 1.70 15.95
C HIS A 205 12.63 2.32 16.54
N GLY A 206 12.22 1.84 17.73
CA GLY A 206 11.11 2.41 18.48
C GLY A 206 9.74 2.20 17.82
N ILE A 207 9.59 1.25 16.91
CA ILE A 207 8.38 0.95 16.15
C ILE A 207 7.98 -0.51 16.38
N ARG A 208 6.69 -0.76 16.48
CA ARG A 208 6.12 -2.12 16.49
C ARG A 208 5.73 -2.50 15.07
N ILE A 209 5.91 -3.76 14.73
CA ILE A 209 5.65 -4.26 13.39
C ILE A 209 4.65 -5.41 13.45
N ALA A 210 3.54 -5.32 12.74
CA ALA A 210 2.69 -6.47 12.46
C ALA A 210 2.74 -6.76 10.96
N GLN A 211 3.11 -7.98 10.59
CA GLN A 211 3.05 -8.42 9.19
C GLN A 211 1.96 -9.45 9.02
N PHE A 212 1.06 -9.19 8.07
CA PHE A 212 0.01 -10.12 7.65
C PHE A 212 0.53 -10.96 6.50
N VAL A 213 0.45 -12.28 6.65
CA VAL A 213 0.97 -13.28 5.71
C VAL A 213 -0.20 -14.08 5.15
N GLY A 214 -0.37 -14.08 3.85
CA GLY A 214 -1.34 -14.93 3.18
C GLY A 214 -0.79 -16.34 3.01
N GLU A 215 -1.48 -17.37 3.52
CA GLU A 215 -1.01 -18.76 3.43
C GLU A 215 -0.72 -19.22 1.99
N LEU A 216 -1.45 -18.68 1.02
CA LEU A 216 -1.32 -19.01 -0.41
C LEU A 216 -0.57 -17.95 -1.21
N ASP A 217 0.04 -16.95 -0.54
CA ASP A 217 0.79 -15.90 -1.21
C ASP A 217 2.23 -16.32 -1.51
N PRO A 218 2.61 -16.48 -2.79
CA PRO A 218 3.98 -16.84 -3.14
C PRO A 218 4.96 -15.66 -3.15
N LEU A 219 4.46 -14.43 -2.96
CA LEU A 219 5.24 -13.19 -3.06
C LEU A 219 5.63 -12.62 -1.70
N ASP A 220 4.92 -13.04 -0.65
CA ASP A 220 5.14 -12.55 0.72
C ASP A 220 6.53 -12.97 1.23
N ASP A 221 7.27 -12.03 1.82
CA ASP A 221 8.57 -12.30 2.42
C ASP A 221 8.60 -11.89 3.89
N ILE A 222 8.99 -12.82 4.75
CA ILE A 222 9.18 -12.61 6.18
C ILE A 222 10.65 -12.56 6.59
N GLN A 223 11.59 -12.79 5.66
CA GLN A 223 13.01 -12.92 6.00
C GLN A 223 13.61 -11.58 6.44
N TRP A 224 13.10 -10.48 5.93
CA TRP A 224 13.56 -9.15 6.30
C TRP A 224 13.40 -8.83 7.80
N LEU A 225 12.40 -9.46 8.46
CA LEU A 225 12.20 -9.30 9.91
C LEU A 225 13.39 -9.80 10.73
N LYS A 226 14.18 -10.72 10.20
CA LYS A 226 15.42 -11.20 10.86
C LYS A 226 16.54 -10.16 10.86
N SER A 227 16.43 -9.13 10.03
CA SER A 227 17.38 -8.02 9.96
C SER A 227 17.00 -6.85 10.88
N LEU A 228 15.87 -6.94 11.58
CA LEU A 228 15.48 -5.93 12.57
C LEU A 228 16.48 -5.90 13.74
N PRO A 229 16.69 -4.74 14.37
CA PRO A 229 17.45 -4.64 15.61
C PRO A 229 16.93 -5.61 16.66
N ASN A 230 17.86 -6.16 17.48
CA ASN A 230 17.48 -7.05 18.57
C ASN A 230 16.50 -6.36 19.51
N GLY A 231 15.39 -7.06 19.81
CA GLY A 231 14.36 -6.53 20.69
C GLY A 231 13.23 -5.76 19.97
N THR A 232 13.39 -5.39 18.70
CA THR A 232 12.27 -4.76 17.97
C THR A 232 11.02 -5.64 18.04
N PRO A 233 9.90 -5.15 18.62
CA PRO A 233 8.70 -5.95 18.73
C PRO A 233 8.06 -6.17 17.35
N TYR A 234 7.91 -7.43 16.96
CA TYR A 234 7.13 -7.77 15.77
C TYR A 234 6.20 -8.95 16.00
N LYS A 235 5.13 -9.00 15.22
CA LYS A 235 4.11 -10.06 15.21
C LYS A 235 3.84 -10.50 13.78
N LEU A 236 3.90 -11.80 13.53
CA LEU A 236 3.36 -12.41 12.31
C LEU A 236 1.89 -12.76 12.53
N VAL A 237 1.07 -12.46 11.54
CA VAL A 237 -0.38 -12.71 11.53
C VAL A 237 -0.71 -13.52 10.29
N ASP A 238 -0.86 -14.83 10.45
CA ASP A 238 -1.20 -15.73 9.36
C ASP A 238 -2.67 -15.59 8.99
N ILE A 239 -2.95 -15.39 7.71
CA ILE A 239 -4.30 -15.36 7.15
C ILE A 239 -4.54 -16.65 6.34
N PRO A 240 -5.11 -17.68 6.95
CA PRO A 240 -5.31 -19.00 6.32
C PRO A 240 -6.14 -18.92 5.06
N GLY A 241 -5.66 -19.60 4.01
CA GLY A 241 -6.31 -19.65 2.70
C GLY A 241 -6.27 -18.35 1.92
N ALA A 242 -5.58 -17.30 2.42
CA ALA A 242 -5.51 -16.02 1.73
C ALA A 242 -4.41 -16.00 0.65
N PRO A 243 -4.73 -15.54 -0.56
CA PRO A 243 -3.75 -15.21 -1.60
C PRO A 243 -3.09 -13.84 -1.31
N HIS A 244 -2.31 -13.33 -2.26
CA HIS A 244 -1.58 -12.05 -2.14
C HIS A 244 -2.48 -10.87 -1.73
N ASP A 245 -3.72 -10.80 -2.18
CA ASP A 245 -4.66 -9.73 -1.81
C ASP A 245 -5.35 -9.94 -0.45
N MET A 246 -4.88 -10.87 0.36
CA MET A 246 -5.45 -11.25 1.66
C MET A 246 -6.92 -11.67 1.63
N GLY A 247 -7.43 -12.07 0.44
CA GLY A 247 -8.86 -12.30 0.23
C GLY A 247 -9.68 -11.01 0.25
N GLY A 248 -9.04 -9.88 -0.02
CA GLY A 248 -9.59 -8.56 0.23
C GLY A 248 -9.65 -8.23 1.74
N ALA A 249 -10.18 -7.07 2.09
CA ALA A 249 -10.43 -6.72 3.50
C ALA A 249 -11.75 -7.34 3.99
N GLY A 250 -11.82 -8.66 3.97
CA GLY A 250 -12.94 -9.42 4.55
C GLY A 250 -12.91 -9.43 6.08
N ASP A 251 -14.00 -9.90 6.69
CA ASP A 251 -14.21 -9.88 8.14
C ASP A 251 -13.03 -10.50 8.92
N ARG A 252 -12.44 -11.57 8.39
CA ARG A 252 -11.30 -12.22 9.02
C ARG A 252 -10.07 -11.31 9.06
N PHE A 253 -9.70 -10.72 7.92
CA PHE A 253 -8.57 -9.78 7.84
C PHE A 253 -8.79 -8.61 8.79
N LEU A 254 -9.98 -8.00 8.79
CA LEU A 254 -10.30 -6.86 9.65
C LEU A 254 -10.25 -7.22 11.13
N SER A 255 -10.69 -8.42 11.51
CA SER A 255 -10.56 -8.93 12.89
C SER A 255 -9.09 -9.07 13.32
N GLU A 256 -8.24 -9.66 12.47
CA GLU A 256 -6.80 -9.78 12.75
C GLU A 256 -6.11 -8.42 12.77
N PHE A 257 -6.57 -7.49 11.93
CA PHE A 257 -6.10 -6.11 11.91
C PHE A 257 -6.36 -5.40 13.25
N ASP A 258 -7.57 -5.55 13.81
CA ASP A 258 -7.89 -5.00 15.13
C ASP A 258 -7.03 -5.62 16.23
N MET A 259 -6.83 -6.94 16.20
CA MET A 259 -5.99 -7.64 17.17
C MET A 259 -4.52 -7.21 17.05
N ALA A 260 -4.03 -6.94 15.85
CA ALA A 260 -2.68 -6.44 15.64
C ALA A 260 -2.51 -5.01 16.19
N ILE A 261 -3.48 -4.13 15.96
CA ILE A 261 -3.49 -2.77 16.54
C ILE A 261 -3.53 -2.85 18.07
N GLN A 262 -4.41 -3.69 18.65
CA GLN A 262 -4.48 -3.84 20.10
C GLN A 262 -3.16 -4.35 20.67
N TRP A 263 -2.55 -5.36 20.03
CA TRP A 263 -1.23 -5.84 20.43
C TRP A 263 -0.18 -4.71 20.41
N MET A 264 -0.18 -3.83 19.40
CA MET A 264 0.74 -2.69 19.35
C MET A 264 0.48 -1.68 20.47
N LEU A 265 -0.76 -1.50 20.89
CA LEU A 265 -1.11 -0.62 22.00
C LEU A 265 -0.63 -1.19 23.35
N ASP A 266 -0.70 -2.50 23.51
CA ASP A 266 -0.36 -3.20 24.76
C ASP A 266 1.15 -3.51 24.89
N THR A 267 1.90 -3.47 23.76
CA THR A 267 3.32 -3.78 23.72
C THR A 267 4.13 -2.50 23.92
N PRO A 268 5.05 -2.42 24.89
CA PRO A 268 5.94 -1.28 25.04
C PRO A 268 6.79 -1.09 23.78
N ALA A 269 7.04 0.17 23.39
CA ALA A 269 8.14 0.46 22.48
C ALA A 269 9.44 0.25 23.25
N GLU A 270 10.45 -0.34 22.61
CA GLU A 270 11.77 -0.35 23.24
C GLU A 270 12.24 1.08 23.53
N SER A 271 12.87 1.22 24.69
CA SER A 271 13.54 2.45 25.14
C SER A 271 14.90 2.60 24.48
#